data_465cda8aa9005f17fd839940741ecd5a
#
_entry.id   465cda8aa9005f17fd839940741ecd5a
#
_cell.length_a   1.000
_cell.length_b   1.000
_cell.length_c   1.000
_cell.angle_alpha   90.00
_cell.angle_beta   90.00
_cell.angle_gamma   90.00
#
_symmetry.space_group_name_H-M   'P 1'
#
loop_
_entity.id
_entity.type
_entity.pdbx_description
1 polymer ?
#
loop_
_entity_poly.entity_id
_entity_poly.type
_entity_poly.pdbx_seq_one_letter_code
_entity_poly.pdbx_strand_id
1 'polypeptide(L)'
;MSLSKNTETKLNTGKKLGNRLSTIDQFILSEYTHIWDCCCDHGLLGMRLLDRKAAPHIHFVDVSQALIEQVKHKLQTHQATSPIESKWYAHCLDAATIDISALNGKHLFVIAGVGGDLTSDIVSALIRGIDGGPSKLEVDFLLCPIRHHYTLRRALRRLGCNLKREVLVEENRRIYEVVLVSYQAENGSRKDGDNDKALDFEGATCASAARDNDLLDNRTAQESDSLRPISETGEDIWCPVDMRQKEIACRYLHSLIQHYARMXESGSEDALQKLKAYQGIAIHERY
;
A
#
# COMPACT_ATOMS: atom_id res chain seq x y z
N MET A 1 23.00 43.76 -4.70
CA MET A 1 23.01 42.31 -4.45
C MET A 1 21.59 41.77 -4.68
N SER A 2 21.38 41.18 -5.83
CA SER A 2 20.06 40.62 -6.24
C SER A 2 19.96 39.21 -5.72
N LEU A 3 19.02 38.95 -4.82
CA LEU A 3 18.65 37.59 -4.38
C LEU A 3 17.91 36.91 -5.53
N SER A 4 18.58 36.00 -6.21
CA SER A 4 17.94 35.17 -7.21
C SER A 4 16.92 34.27 -6.49
N LYS A 5 15.64 34.47 -6.77
CA LYS A 5 14.60 33.55 -6.36
C LYS A 5 14.76 32.27 -7.19
N ASN A 6 15.30 31.22 -6.56
CA ASN A 6 15.26 29.87 -7.14
C ASN A 6 13.79 29.44 -7.21
N THR A 7 13.15 29.65 -8.33
CA THR A 7 11.87 29.05 -8.67
C THR A 7 12.16 27.60 -9.05
N GLU A 8 12.08 26.69 -8.09
CA GLU A 8 12.05 25.27 -8.39
C GLU A 8 10.85 24.99 -9.30
N THR A 9 11.15 24.65 -10.54
CA THR A 9 10.12 24.32 -11.54
C THR A 9 9.63 22.90 -11.23
N LYS A 10 8.52 22.77 -10.53
CA LYS A 10 7.87 21.48 -10.24
C LYS A 10 7.48 20.79 -11.54
N LEU A 11 7.58 19.47 -11.56
CA LEU A 11 7.01 18.63 -12.63
C LEU A 11 5.51 19.00 -12.75
N ASN A 12 5.22 19.93 -13.64
CA ASN A 12 3.86 20.44 -13.80
C ASN A 12 3.01 19.36 -14.50
N THR A 13 2.50 18.43 -13.71
CA THR A 13 1.57 17.41 -14.19
C THR A 13 0.22 18.03 -14.56
N GLY A 14 0.01 19.31 -14.24
CA GLY A 14 -1.26 20.03 -14.47
C GLY A 14 -2.44 19.49 -13.67
N LYS A 15 -2.27 18.38 -13.00
CA LYS A 15 -3.32 17.74 -12.19
C LYS A 15 -2.87 17.59 -10.72
N LYS A 16 -3.70 18.11 -9.84
CA LYS A 16 -3.57 17.84 -8.39
C LYS A 16 -3.87 16.36 -8.15
N LEU A 17 -3.08 15.70 -7.31
CA LEU A 17 -3.38 14.33 -6.87
C LEU A 17 -4.74 14.30 -6.17
N GLY A 18 -5.55 13.31 -6.49
CA GLY A 18 -6.76 13.02 -5.72
C GLY A 18 -6.42 12.53 -4.31
N ASN A 19 -7.41 12.44 -3.45
CA ASN A 19 -7.24 12.05 -2.05
C ASN A 19 -6.52 10.69 -1.92
N ARG A 20 -6.89 9.73 -2.76
CA ARG A 20 -6.33 8.38 -2.75
C ARG A 20 -4.82 8.40 -3.02
N LEU A 21 -4.41 9.02 -4.13
CA LEU A 21 -2.98 9.11 -4.47
C LEU A 21 -2.21 10.01 -3.49
N SER A 22 -2.85 11.06 -2.95
CA SER A 22 -2.25 11.91 -1.90
C SER A 22 -1.99 11.12 -0.61
N THR A 23 -2.92 10.24 -0.22
CA THR A 23 -2.76 9.36 0.95
C THR A 23 -1.62 8.36 0.71
N ILE A 24 -1.58 7.76 -0.48
CA ILE A 24 -0.48 6.85 -0.87
C ILE A 24 0.86 7.59 -0.79
N ASP A 25 0.96 8.80 -1.35
CA ASP A 25 2.18 9.62 -1.30
C ASP A 25 2.64 9.89 0.15
N GLN A 26 1.69 10.19 1.06
CA GLN A 26 1.96 10.44 2.49
C GLN A 26 2.45 9.18 3.24
N PHE A 27 2.12 7.99 2.77
CA PHE A 27 2.60 6.72 3.35
C PHE A 27 4.06 6.44 2.98
N ILE A 28 4.58 7.07 1.92
CA ILE A 28 5.92 6.79 1.39
C ILE A 28 6.95 7.69 2.09
N LEU A 29 7.71 7.09 2.99
CA LEU A 29 8.82 7.76 3.69
C LEU A 29 10.11 7.72 2.85
N SER A 30 11.15 8.43 3.26
CA SER A 30 12.41 8.57 2.53
C SER A 30 13.43 7.45 2.82
N GLU A 31 12.94 6.28 3.21
CA GLU A 31 13.80 5.15 3.61
C GLU A 31 14.11 4.18 2.46
N TYR A 32 13.46 4.35 1.32
CA TYR A 32 13.57 3.41 0.19
C TYR A 32 14.67 3.82 -0.78
N THR A 33 15.40 2.82 -1.30
CA THR A 33 16.36 2.99 -2.39
C THR A 33 15.63 2.97 -3.74
N HIS A 34 14.66 2.09 -3.87
CA HIS A 34 13.86 1.91 -5.09
C HIS A 34 12.37 1.98 -4.76
N ILE A 35 11.64 2.79 -5.52
CA ILE A 35 10.16 2.80 -5.47
C ILE A 35 9.63 2.41 -6.86
N TRP A 36 8.74 1.44 -6.88
CA TRP A 36 8.12 0.86 -8.08
C TRP A 36 6.65 1.28 -8.11
N ASP A 37 6.29 2.23 -8.97
CA ASP A 37 4.90 2.65 -9.22
C ASP A 37 4.32 1.67 -10.23
N CYS A 38 3.69 0.60 -9.73
CA CYS A 38 3.15 -0.52 -10.53
C CYS A 38 1.72 -0.24 -10.96
N CYS A 39 1.40 -0.56 -12.22
CA CYS A 39 0.14 -0.17 -12.86
C CYS A 39 0.01 1.35 -12.86
N CYS A 40 1.07 2.03 -13.25
CA CYS A 40 1.27 3.47 -13.02
C CYS A 40 0.36 4.37 -13.86
N ASP A 41 -0.34 3.81 -14.87
CA ASP A 41 -1.26 4.55 -15.73
C ASP A 41 -0.53 5.77 -16.34
N HIS A 42 -0.98 6.99 -16.09
CA HIS A 42 -0.35 8.22 -16.58
C HIS A 42 0.85 8.70 -15.77
N GLY A 43 1.31 7.93 -14.78
CA GLY A 43 2.49 8.17 -13.96
C GLY A 43 2.38 9.31 -12.95
N LEU A 44 1.16 9.68 -12.55
CA LEU A 44 0.94 10.85 -11.68
C LEU A 44 1.64 10.69 -10.31
N LEU A 45 1.56 9.50 -9.72
CA LEU A 45 2.21 9.22 -8.43
C LEU A 45 3.72 9.23 -8.57
N GLY A 46 4.26 8.48 -9.53
CA GLY A 46 5.71 8.41 -9.76
C GLY A 46 6.33 9.79 -10.03
N MET A 47 5.64 10.64 -10.82
CA MET A 47 6.08 12.02 -11.06
C MET A 47 6.09 12.85 -9.78
N ARG A 48 5.08 12.70 -8.92
CA ARG A 48 5.04 13.35 -7.61
C ARG A 48 6.22 12.90 -6.73
N LEU A 49 6.53 11.60 -6.76
CA LEU A 49 7.65 11.02 -6.01
C LEU A 49 9.01 11.55 -6.51
N LEU A 50 9.15 11.73 -7.83
CA LEU A 50 10.34 12.37 -8.42
C LEU A 50 10.48 13.83 -7.96
N ASP A 51 9.39 14.61 -8.00
CA ASP A 51 9.39 16.03 -7.62
C ASP A 51 9.89 16.24 -6.19
N ARG A 52 9.50 15.32 -5.27
CA ARG A 52 9.90 15.44 -3.86
C ARG A 52 11.11 14.58 -3.49
N LYS A 53 11.77 14.00 -4.49
CA LYS A 53 12.99 13.19 -4.30
C LYS A 53 12.78 12.06 -3.28
N ALA A 54 11.65 11.34 -3.42
CA ALA A 54 11.21 10.32 -2.47
C ALA A 54 12.21 9.15 -2.35
N ALA A 55 12.95 8.84 -3.41
CA ALA A 55 13.97 7.80 -3.43
C ALA A 55 15.00 8.08 -4.55
N PRO A 56 16.21 7.51 -4.46
CA PRO A 56 17.20 7.61 -5.54
C PRO A 56 16.71 7.04 -6.87
N HIS A 57 15.90 5.99 -6.85
CA HIS A 57 15.44 5.29 -8.06
C HIS A 57 13.90 5.18 -8.05
N ILE A 58 13.25 5.76 -9.05
CA ILE A 58 11.80 5.68 -9.23
C ILE A 58 11.51 4.92 -10.53
N HIS A 59 10.73 3.86 -10.43
CA HIS A 59 10.37 2.99 -11.53
C HIS A 59 8.89 3.14 -11.86
N PHE A 60 8.57 3.38 -13.11
CA PHE A 60 7.19 3.43 -13.64
C PHE A 60 6.95 2.12 -14.37
N VAL A 61 5.94 1.38 -13.98
CA VAL A 61 5.65 0.04 -14.54
C VAL A 61 4.20 -0.03 -15.00
N ASP A 62 4.00 -0.37 -16.25
CA ASP A 62 2.66 -0.64 -16.79
C ASP A 62 2.77 -1.62 -17.97
N VAL A 63 1.73 -2.39 -18.24
CA VAL A 63 1.65 -3.30 -19.38
C VAL A 63 1.36 -2.55 -20.70
N SER A 64 0.84 -1.34 -20.60
CA SER A 64 0.44 -0.53 -21.76
C SER A 64 1.63 0.23 -22.32
N GLN A 65 2.09 -0.19 -23.50
CA GLN A 65 3.15 0.53 -24.24
C GLN A 65 2.79 2.00 -24.44
N ALA A 66 1.53 2.29 -24.79
CA ALA A 66 1.07 3.65 -25.03
C ALA A 66 1.20 4.55 -23.79
N LEU A 67 0.86 4.03 -22.60
CA LEU A 67 0.98 4.76 -21.34
C LEU A 67 2.46 4.99 -20.99
N ILE A 68 3.29 3.96 -21.12
CA ILE A 68 4.72 4.05 -20.81
C ILE A 68 5.40 5.09 -21.75
N GLU A 69 5.05 5.13 -23.04
CA GLU A 69 5.59 6.14 -23.96
C GLU A 69 5.16 7.56 -23.58
N GLN A 70 3.92 7.74 -23.12
CA GLN A 70 3.46 9.03 -22.60
C GLN A 70 4.25 9.45 -21.35
N VAL A 71 4.49 8.52 -20.42
CA VAL A 71 5.30 8.76 -19.22
C VAL A 71 6.73 9.17 -19.60
N LYS A 72 7.37 8.41 -20.48
CA LYS A 72 8.72 8.73 -21.00
C LYS A 72 8.78 10.13 -21.61
N HIS A 73 7.83 10.43 -22.48
CA HIS A 73 7.77 11.75 -23.14
C HIS A 73 7.68 12.90 -22.14
N LYS A 74 6.79 12.77 -21.14
CA LYS A 74 6.64 13.79 -20.08
C LYS A 74 7.94 13.97 -19.30
N LEU A 75 8.58 12.87 -18.90
CA LEU A 75 9.81 12.89 -18.10
C LEU A 75 10.98 13.49 -18.88
N GLN A 76 11.15 13.11 -20.15
CA GLN A 76 12.20 13.66 -21.04
C GLN A 76 12.01 15.17 -21.26
N THR A 77 10.78 15.59 -21.52
CA THR A 77 10.44 17.01 -21.70
C THR A 77 10.77 17.83 -20.45
N HIS A 78 10.41 17.29 -19.28
CA HIS A 78 10.70 17.97 -18.01
C HIS A 78 12.22 18.02 -17.75
N GLN A 79 12.93 16.93 -17.95
CA GLN A 79 14.37 16.82 -17.72
C GLN A 79 15.17 17.81 -18.60
N ALA A 80 14.67 18.11 -19.79
CA ALA A 80 15.28 19.09 -20.68
C ALA A 80 15.22 20.52 -20.13
N THR A 81 14.25 20.82 -19.25
CA THR A 81 14.04 22.15 -18.70
C THR A 81 14.43 22.27 -17.22
N SER A 82 14.48 21.16 -16.50
CA SER A 82 14.76 21.14 -15.06
C SER A 82 15.46 19.84 -14.67
N PRO A 83 16.64 19.88 -14.08
CA PRO A 83 17.35 18.64 -13.73
C PRO A 83 16.54 17.78 -12.73
N ILE A 84 16.40 16.52 -13.03
CA ILE A 84 15.83 15.50 -12.12
C ILE A 84 17.00 14.83 -11.40
N GLU A 85 17.08 14.93 -10.09
CA GLU A 85 18.17 14.35 -9.30
C GLU A 85 18.02 12.84 -9.13
N SER A 86 16.79 12.37 -8.87
CA SER A 86 16.51 10.93 -8.78
C SER A 86 16.55 10.29 -10.18
N LYS A 87 17.07 9.09 -10.28
CA LYS A 87 17.03 8.32 -11.52
C LYS A 87 15.64 7.76 -11.75
N TRP A 88 15.15 7.86 -12.97
CA TRP A 88 13.85 7.29 -13.33
C TRP A 88 13.99 6.22 -14.43
N TYR A 89 13.09 5.26 -14.36
CA TYR A 89 13.04 4.13 -15.29
C TYR A 89 11.57 3.88 -15.66
N ALA A 90 11.32 3.62 -16.93
CA ALA A 90 9.96 3.37 -17.41
C ALA A 90 9.94 2.02 -18.14
N HIS A 91 9.18 1.09 -17.60
CA HIS A 91 9.13 -0.32 -17.97
C HIS A 91 7.76 -0.68 -18.54
N CYS A 92 7.74 -1.19 -19.77
CA CYS A 92 6.54 -1.79 -20.35
C CYS A 92 6.60 -3.30 -20.10
N LEU A 93 6.04 -3.74 -18.97
CA LEU A 93 6.04 -5.14 -18.58
C LEU A 93 4.96 -5.42 -17.52
N ASP A 94 4.65 -6.69 -17.31
CA ASP A 94 3.79 -7.12 -16.22
C ASP A 94 4.54 -6.98 -14.90
N ALA A 95 3.96 -6.26 -13.93
CA ALA A 95 4.57 -6.06 -12.61
C ALA A 95 4.91 -7.38 -11.91
N ALA A 96 4.19 -8.46 -12.20
CA ALA A 96 4.48 -9.79 -11.68
C ALA A 96 5.82 -10.38 -12.19
N THR A 97 6.41 -9.79 -13.24
CA THR A 97 7.67 -10.28 -13.84
C THR A 97 8.89 -9.44 -13.46
N ILE A 98 8.73 -8.46 -12.58
CA ILE A 98 9.85 -7.60 -12.14
C ILE A 98 10.89 -8.48 -11.41
N ASP A 99 12.13 -8.38 -11.86
CA ASP A 99 13.27 -9.04 -11.23
C ASP A 99 14.15 -8.00 -10.53
N ILE A 100 14.26 -8.10 -9.21
CA ILE A 100 15.08 -7.20 -8.40
C ILE A 100 16.33 -7.92 -7.85
N SER A 101 16.61 -9.14 -8.29
CA SER A 101 17.71 -9.96 -7.78
C SER A 101 19.10 -9.31 -7.90
N ALA A 102 19.29 -8.45 -8.91
CA ALA A 102 20.54 -7.72 -9.14
C ALA A 102 20.59 -6.35 -8.46
N LEU A 103 19.53 -5.94 -7.76
CA LEU A 103 19.43 -4.64 -7.13
C LEU A 103 19.67 -4.74 -5.62
N ASN A 104 20.15 -3.66 -5.05
CA ASN A 104 20.42 -3.57 -3.62
C ASN A 104 19.54 -2.50 -2.97
N GLY A 105 19.42 -2.59 -1.65
CA GLY A 105 18.72 -1.61 -0.85
C GLY A 105 17.28 -2.01 -0.55
N LYS A 106 16.54 -1.08 0.01
CA LYS A 106 15.15 -1.29 0.41
C LYS A 106 14.21 -0.92 -0.73
N HIS A 107 13.30 -1.81 -1.05
CA HIS A 107 12.35 -1.66 -2.16
C HIS A 107 10.93 -1.42 -1.64
N LEU A 108 10.21 -0.52 -2.31
CA LEU A 108 8.77 -0.33 -2.12
C LEU A 108 8.05 -0.59 -3.45
N PHE A 109 7.11 -1.52 -3.45
CA PHE A 109 6.18 -1.72 -4.56
C PHE A 109 4.85 -1.05 -4.24
N VAL A 110 4.46 -0.06 -5.03
CA VAL A 110 3.14 0.58 -4.92
C VAL A 110 2.24 -0.07 -5.97
N ILE A 111 1.16 -0.71 -5.54
CA ILE A 111 0.18 -1.36 -6.43
C ILE A 111 -1.20 -0.77 -6.11
N ALA A 112 -1.71 0.08 -6.99
CA ALA A 112 -2.94 0.81 -6.75
C ALA A 112 -3.82 0.86 -8.00
N GLY A 113 -5.14 0.85 -7.80
CA GLY A 113 -6.11 1.01 -8.88
C GLY A 113 -6.50 -0.28 -9.59
N VAL A 114 -5.98 -1.43 -9.16
CA VAL A 114 -6.35 -2.76 -9.66
C VAL A 114 -7.13 -3.54 -8.60
N GLY A 115 -7.72 -4.67 -8.95
CA GLY A 115 -8.45 -5.51 -8.00
C GLY A 115 -7.54 -6.30 -7.07
N GLY A 116 -8.05 -6.67 -5.90
CA GLY A 116 -7.28 -7.43 -4.89
C GLY A 116 -6.77 -8.77 -5.40
N ASP A 117 -7.47 -9.42 -6.32
CA ASP A 117 -7.02 -10.69 -6.91
C ASP A 117 -5.73 -10.47 -7.70
N LEU A 118 -5.73 -9.51 -8.63
CA LEU A 118 -4.53 -9.17 -9.42
C LEU A 118 -3.41 -8.66 -8.51
N THR A 119 -3.73 -7.83 -7.50
CA THR A 119 -2.76 -7.37 -6.51
C THR A 119 -2.10 -8.58 -5.81
N SER A 120 -2.90 -9.58 -5.40
CA SER A 120 -2.41 -10.81 -4.75
C SER A 120 -1.47 -11.59 -5.67
N ASP A 121 -1.83 -11.71 -6.95
CA ASP A 121 -1.02 -12.42 -7.94
C ASP A 121 0.34 -11.75 -8.15
N ILE A 122 0.34 -10.41 -8.28
CA ILE A 122 1.58 -9.62 -8.43
C ILE A 122 2.46 -9.79 -7.19
N VAL A 123 1.91 -9.57 -5.98
CA VAL A 123 2.67 -9.70 -4.72
C VAL A 123 3.24 -11.12 -4.57
N SER A 124 2.44 -12.16 -4.85
CA SER A 124 2.88 -13.56 -4.81
C SER A 124 4.06 -13.81 -5.76
N ALA A 125 3.98 -13.30 -6.97
CA ALA A 125 5.04 -13.48 -7.98
C ALA A 125 6.34 -12.79 -7.53
N LEU A 126 6.23 -11.55 -7.04
CA LEU A 126 7.38 -10.77 -6.55
C LEU A 126 8.05 -11.47 -5.37
N ILE A 127 7.27 -11.97 -4.39
CA ILE A 127 7.78 -12.70 -3.22
C ILE A 127 8.53 -13.97 -3.67
N ARG A 128 7.96 -14.75 -4.61
CA ARG A 128 8.65 -15.94 -5.15
C ARG A 128 10.00 -15.57 -5.79
N GLY A 129 10.06 -14.46 -6.49
CA GLY A 129 11.31 -13.95 -7.07
C GLY A 129 12.34 -13.58 -5.99
N ILE A 130 11.88 -12.93 -4.92
CA ILE A 130 12.72 -12.53 -3.78
C ILE A 130 13.27 -13.77 -3.04
N ASP A 131 12.41 -14.75 -2.76
CA ASP A 131 12.80 -16.00 -2.05
C ASP A 131 13.80 -16.85 -2.84
N GLY A 132 13.75 -16.79 -4.17
CA GLY A 132 14.69 -17.48 -5.06
C GLY A 132 16.02 -16.76 -5.24
N GLY A 133 16.14 -15.54 -4.74
CA GLY A 133 17.32 -14.69 -4.91
C GLY A 133 18.45 -14.96 -3.91
N PRO A 134 19.66 -14.47 -4.20
CA PRO A 134 20.83 -14.71 -3.36
C PRO A 134 20.95 -13.77 -2.15
N SER A 135 20.13 -12.74 -2.06
CA SER A 135 20.28 -11.66 -1.07
C SER A 135 19.04 -11.49 -0.20
N LYS A 136 19.27 -11.11 1.04
CA LYS A 136 18.19 -10.62 1.92
C LYS A 136 17.76 -9.23 1.46
N LEU A 137 16.69 -9.16 0.70
CA LEU A 137 16.09 -7.89 0.30
C LEU A 137 15.01 -7.49 1.30
N GLU A 138 15.00 -6.23 1.68
CA GLU A 138 13.92 -5.63 2.44
C GLU A 138 12.90 -5.07 1.46
N VAL A 139 11.70 -5.59 1.51
CA VAL A 139 10.64 -5.25 0.56
C VAL A 139 9.36 -4.91 1.30
N ASP A 140 8.84 -3.73 0.99
CA ASP A 140 7.53 -3.29 1.44
C ASP A 140 6.58 -3.22 0.24
N PHE A 141 5.30 -3.45 0.50
CA PHE A 141 4.22 -3.31 -0.48
C PHE A 141 3.20 -2.30 0.03
N LEU A 142 2.95 -1.25 -0.74
CA LEU A 142 1.92 -0.25 -0.47
C LEU A 142 0.76 -0.48 -1.44
N LEU A 143 -0.33 -0.99 -0.91
CA LEU A 143 -1.42 -1.58 -1.68
C LEU A 143 -2.70 -0.75 -1.53
N CYS A 144 -3.37 -0.48 -2.66
CA CYS A 144 -4.66 0.20 -2.65
C CYS A 144 -5.59 -0.43 -3.69
N PRO A 145 -6.14 -1.62 -3.39
CA PRO A 145 -7.04 -2.30 -4.32
C PRO A 145 -8.38 -1.59 -4.44
N ILE A 146 -9.05 -1.79 -5.59
CA ILE A 146 -10.37 -1.18 -5.83
C ILE A 146 -11.53 -2.10 -5.40
N ARG A 147 -11.25 -3.35 -5.07
CA ARG A 147 -12.20 -4.38 -4.64
C ARG A 147 -11.46 -5.61 -4.12
N HIS A 148 -12.17 -6.56 -3.52
CA HIS A 148 -11.66 -7.87 -3.04
C HIS A 148 -10.58 -7.72 -1.94
N HIS A 149 -10.80 -6.76 -1.03
CA HIS A 149 -9.88 -6.46 0.07
C HIS A 149 -9.64 -7.66 0.98
N TYR A 150 -10.71 -8.36 1.39
CA TYR A 150 -10.65 -9.55 2.24
C TYR A 150 -9.76 -10.64 1.60
N THR A 151 -9.96 -10.92 0.31
CA THR A 151 -9.18 -11.91 -0.43
C THR A 151 -7.70 -11.53 -0.46
N LEU A 152 -7.40 -10.25 -0.74
CA LEU A 152 -6.02 -9.75 -0.72
C LEU A 152 -5.39 -9.92 0.67
N ARG A 153 -6.06 -9.49 1.74
CA ARG A 153 -5.54 -9.59 3.12
C ARG A 153 -5.24 -11.04 3.50
N ARG A 154 -6.14 -11.96 3.14
CA ARG A 154 -5.95 -13.40 3.36
C ARG A 154 -4.72 -13.93 2.58
N ALA A 155 -4.53 -13.47 1.35
CA ALA A 155 -3.34 -13.84 0.55
C ALA A 155 -2.05 -13.30 1.18
N LEU A 156 -2.02 -12.04 1.59
CA LEU A 156 -0.85 -11.40 2.25
C LEU A 156 -0.47 -12.13 3.54
N ARG A 157 -1.46 -12.53 4.33
CA ARG A 157 -1.25 -13.30 5.57
C ARG A 157 -0.59 -14.66 5.26
N ARG A 158 -1.09 -15.37 4.25
CA ARG A 158 -0.53 -16.66 3.81
C ARG A 158 0.90 -16.53 3.27
N LEU A 159 1.19 -15.39 2.64
CA LEU A 159 2.52 -15.10 2.11
C LEU A 159 3.53 -14.69 3.20
N GLY A 160 3.09 -14.56 4.46
CA GLY A 160 3.95 -14.17 5.56
C GLY A 160 4.26 -12.67 5.62
N CYS A 161 3.45 -11.85 4.96
CA CYS A 161 3.57 -10.40 5.07
C CYS A 161 3.11 -9.93 6.45
N ASN A 162 3.71 -8.85 6.94
CA ASN A 162 3.35 -8.21 8.20
C ASN A 162 2.82 -6.80 7.95
N LEU A 163 1.80 -6.42 8.70
CA LEU A 163 1.20 -5.09 8.62
C LEU A 163 2.14 -4.06 9.27
N LYS A 164 2.40 -2.98 8.55
CA LYS A 164 3.06 -1.78 9.08
C LYS A 164 2.02 -0.71 9.41
N ARG A 165 1.15 -0.39 8.46
CA ARG A 165 0.19 0.71 8.60
C ARG A 165 -0.98 0.55 7.63
N GLU A 166 -2.15 1.03 8.01
CA GLU A 166 -3.31 1.05 7.12
C GLU A 166 -4.25 2.20 7.44
N VAL A 167 -5.03 2.62 6.45
CA VAL A 167 -6.01 3.70 6.61
C VAL A 167 -7.13 3.58 5.57
N LEU A 168 -8.31 4.12 5.90
CA LEU A 168 -9.39 4.34 4.94
C LEU A 168 -9.26 5.72 4.31
N VAL A 169 -9.44 5.79 3.00
CA VAL A 169 -9.48 7.07 2.28
C VAL A 169 -10.73 7.15 1.41
N GLU A 170 -11.41 8.28 1.48
CA GLU A 170 -12.59 8.53 0.63
C GLU A 170 -12.21 9.42 -0.56
N GLU A 171 -12.62 8.96 -1.75
CA GLU A 171 -12.48 9.71 -3.00
C GLU A 171 -13.66 9.41 -3.92
N ASN A 172 -14.31 10.46 -4.43
CA ASN A 172 -15.45 10.35 -5.36
C ASN A 172 -16.56 9.40 -4.84
N ARG A 173 -16.91 9.52 -3.56
CA ARG A 173 -17.94 8.71 -2.85
C ARG A 173 -17.57 7.23 -2.74
N ARG A 174 -16.34 6.84 -3.04
CA ARG A 174 -15.83 5.49 -2.81
C ARG A 174 -14.82 5.51 -1.66
N ILE A 175 -14.83 4.47 -0.88
CA ILE A 175 -13.89 4.29 0.23
C ILE A 175 -12.90 3.20 -0.17
N TYR A 176 -11.62 3.48 0.00
CA TYR A 176 -10.51 2.59 -0.33
C TYR A 176 -9.70 2.30 0.91
N GLU A 177 -9.14 1.09 0.97
CA GLU A 177 -8.11 0.74 1.95
C GLU A 177 -6.74 1.05 1.34
N VAL A 178 -5.90 1.77 2.09
CA VAL A 178 -4.47 1.92 1.79
C VAL A 178 -3.74 1.12 2.85
N VAL A 179 -2.98 0.11 2.44
CA VAL A 179 -2.35 -0.88 3.34
C VAL A 179 -0.87 -0.98 3.02
N LEU A 180 -0.02 -0.69 3.99
CA LEU A 180 1.43 -0.86 3.89
C LEU A 180 1.83 -2.11 4.65
N VAL A 181 2.46 -3.05 3.96
CA VAL A 181 2.94 -4.30 4.54
C VAL A 181 4.43 -4.50 4.23
N SER A 182 5.11 -5.24 5.09
CA SER A 182 6.51 -5.62 4.93
C SER A 182 6.63 -7.12 4.68
N TYR A 183 7.56 -7.49 3.83
CA TYR A 183 7.98 -8.89 3.62
C TYR A 183 9.48 -9.01 3.86
N GLN A 184 9.86 -10.04 4.62
CA GLN A 184 11.26 -10.39 4.86
C GLN A 184 11.45 -11.86 4.48
N ALA A 185 12.34 -12.11 3.54
CA ALA A 185 12.68 -13.48 3.15
C ALA A 185 13.23 -14.25 4.35
N GLU A 186 12.65 -15.39 4.69
CA GLU A 186 13.16 -16.25 5.73
C GLU A 186 14.44 -16.97 5.25
N ASN A 187 15.45 -17.03 6.11
CA ASN A 187 16.65 -17.82 5.83
C ASN A 187 16.31 -19.31 5.73
N GLY A 188 16.31 -19.84 4.54
CA GLY A 188 16.30 -21.24 4.19
C GLY A 188 15.57 -22.19 5.13
N SER A 189 14.35 -22.46 4.89
CA SER A 189 13.56 -23.67 5.20
C SER A 189 12.07 -23.35 5.28
N ARG A 190 11.42 -23.01 4.15
CA ARG A 190 10.01 -23.34 4.07
C ARG A 190 9.93 -24.83 3.75
N LYS A 191 9.57 -25.63 4.74
CA LYS A 191 9.09 -26.98 4.48
C LYS A 191 7.75 -26.84 3.75
N ASP A 192 7.70 -27.33 2.53
CA ASP A 192 6.43 -27.56 1.84
C ASP A 192 5.60 -28.51 2.73
N GLY A 193 4.75 -27.95 3.53
CA GLY A 193 3.92 -28.68 4.47
C GLY A 193 2.60 -27.95 4.62
N ASP A 194 1.63 -28.52 3.97
CA ASP A 194 0.21 -28.29 4.12
C ASP A 194 -0.11 -28.03 5.61
N ASN A 195 -0.37 -26.80 5.99
CA ASN A 195 -0.77 -26.49 7.35
C ASN A 195 -2.07 -25.69 7.32
N ASP A 196 -3.12 -26.34 6.84
CA ASP A 196 -4.51 -25.92 7.03
C ASP A 196 -4.93 -26.16 8.49
N LYS A 197 -4.09 -25.72 9.44
CA LYS A 197 -4.54 -25.62 10.83
C LYS A 197 -5.18 -24.26 11.00
N ALA A 198 -6.50 -24.26 11.01
CA ALA A 198 -7.29 -23.13 11.49
C ALA A 198 -6.79 -22.79 12.90
N LEU A 199 -6.06 -21.68 13.01
CA LEU A 199 -5.82 -21.06 14.31
C LEU A 199 -7.09 -20.30 14.64
N ASP A 200 -7.91 -20.90 15.52
CA ASP A 200 -9.04 -20.23 16.13
C ASP A 200 -8.50 -19.04 16.94
N PHE A 201 -8.59 -17.86 16.36
CA PHE A 201 -8.24 -16.65 17.05
C PHE A 201 -9.50 -16.10 17.73
N GLU A 202 -9.62 -16.37 19.02
CA GLU A 202 -10.62 -15.68 19.87
C GLU A 202 -10.27 -14.19 19.89
N GLY A 203 -11.27 -13.39 19.70
CA GLY A 203 -11.29 -11.93 19.56
C GLY A 203 -10.09 -11.16 20.08
N ALA A 204 -9.36 -10.55 19.17
CA ALA A 204 -8.32 -9.59 19.50
C ALA A 204 -8.97 -8.33 20.09
N THR A 205 -8.99 -8.24 21.39
CA THR A 205 -9.26 -6.97 22.07
C THR A 205 -8.06 -6.05 21.83
N CYS A 206 -8.34 -4.85 21.36
CA CYS A 206 -7.35 -3.79 21.26
C CYS A 206 -6.64 -3.66 22.61
N ALA A 207 -5.34 -3.99 22.65
CA ALA A 207 -4.57 -3.90 23.88
C ALA A 207 -4.46 -2.43 24.30
N SER A 208 -5.23 -2.04 25.31
CA SER A 208 -5.15 -0.73 25.92
C SER A 208 -3.85 -0.62 26.71
N ALA A 209 -2.84 -0.06 26.12
CA ALA A 209 -1.69 0.43 26.86
C ALA A 209 -2.08 1.78 27.48
N ALA A 210 -2.59 1.74 28.70
CA ALA A 210 -2.77 2.94 29.50
C ALA A 210 -1.39 3.53 29.80
N ARG A 211 -1.10 4.71 29.29
CA ARG A 211 0.06 5.50 29.69
C ARG A 211 -0.42 6.83 30.28
N ASP A 212 0.08 7.11 31.47
CA ASP A 212 -0.22 8.29 32.26
C ASP A 212 0.05 9.59 31.49
N ASN A 213 -0.90 10.52 31.64
CA ASN A 213 -0.74 11.91 31.22
C ASN A 213 0.43 12.54 31.93
N ASP A 214 1.38 13.07 31.19
CA ASP A 214 1.89 14.43 31.42
C ASP A 214 2.86 14.88 30.29
N LEU A 215 2.77 16.16 29.99
CA LEU A 215 3.69 17.00 29.23
C LEU A 215 3.59 16.95 27.68
N LEU A 216 2.87 17.96 27.21
CA LEU A 216 3.03 18.53 25.86
C LEU A 216 4.49 18.79 25.53
N ASP A 217 5.07 18.04 24.62
CA ASP A 217 6.24 18.48 23.89
C ASP A 217 6.25 17.90 22.47
N ASN A 218 6.66 18.72 21.51
CA ASN A 218 6.77 18.44 20.10
C ASN A 218 7.62 17.19 19.82
N ARG A 219 7.01 16.03 19.80
CA ARG A 219 7.65 14.81 19.28
C ARG A 219 7.03 14.45 17.94
N THR A 220 7.77 14.72 16.89
CA THR A 220 7.59 14.07 15.59
C THR A 220 7.43 12.57 15.82
N ALA A 221 6.32 12.04 15.34
CA ALA A 221 5.92 10.64 15.56
C ALA A 221 6.94 9.67 14.96
N GLN A 222 7.91 9.26 15.75
CA GLN A 222 8.60 8.00 15.58
C GLN A 222 7.85 6.95 16.42
N GLU A 223 6.63 6.60 15.98
CA GLU A 223 6.03 5.36 16.41
C GLU A 223 6.89 4.24 15.83
N SER A 224 7.46 3.43 16.70
CA SER A 224 8.15 2.21 16.28
C SER A 224 7.19 1.40 15.41
N ASP A 225 7.55 1.19 14.15
CA ASP A 225 6.82 0.39 13.17
C ASP A 225 6.90 -1.09 13.62
N SER A 226 6.16 -1.44 14.68
CA SER A 226 6.07 -2.83 15.13
C SER A 226 5.30 -3.63 14.10
N LEU A 227 5.99 -4.55 13.45
CA LEU A 227 5.39 -5.48 12.48
C LEU A 227 4.32 -6.32 13.17
N ARG A 228 3.13 -6.36 12.62
CA ARG A 228 1.98 -7.07 13.17
C ARG A 228 1.39 -8.04 12.15
N PRO A 229 0.81 -9.16 12.59
CA PRO A 229 0.07 -10.04 11.68
C PRO A 229 -1.05 -9.29 10.97
N ILE A 230 -1.33 -9.66 9.74
CA ILE A 230 -2.41 -9.03 8.95
C ILE A 230 -3.76 -9.65 9.34
N SER A 231 -4.71 -8.83 9.75
CA SER A 231 -6.12 -9.20 9.92
C SER A 231 -6.81 -9.24 8.54
N GLU A 232 -7.65 -10.23 8.33
CA GLU A 232 -8.43 -10.39 7.09
C GLU A 232 -9.47 -9.28 6.90
N THR A 233 -9.90 -8.66 8.00
CA THR A 233 -10.89 -7.57 8.00
C THR A 233 -10.28 -6.18 8.21
N GLY A 234 -8.99 -6.10 8.55
CA GLY A 234 -8.34 -4.87 8.97
C GLY A 234 -8.35 -4.67 10.48
N GLU A 235 -7.52 -3.81 10.99
CA GLU A 235 -7.39 -3.47 12.42
C GLU A 235 -7.45 -1.95 12.62
N ASP A 236 -6.41 -1.22 12.17
CA ASP A 236 -6.31 0.23 12.37
C ASP A 236 -7.43 1.00 11.68
N ILE A 237 -7.95 0.48 10.59
CA ILE A 237 -9.06 1.09 9.85
C ILE A 237 -10.36 1.15 10.69
N TRP A 238 -10.46 0.34 11.75
CA TRP A 238 -11.60 0.34 12.69
C TRP A 238 -11.30 1.12 13.97
N CYS A 239 -10.12 1.76 14.04
CA CYS A 239 -9.68 2.56 15.20
C CYS A 239 -9.49 4.02 14.77
N PRO A 240 -10.58 4.74 14.44
CA PRO A 240 -10.48 6.10 13.93
C PRO A 240 -9.86 7.07 14.93
N VAL A 241 -9.05 7.99 14.41
CA VAL A 241 -8.35 9.01 15.20
C VAL A 241 -9.13 10.34 15.30
N ASP A 242 -10.20 10.47 14.53
CA ASP A 242 -11.08 11.65 14.54
C ASP A 242 -12.49 11.29 14.06
N MET A 243 -13.41 12.24 14.23
CA MET A 243 -14.83 12.07 13.86
C MET A 243 -15.04 11.78 12.37
N ARG A 244 -14.23 12.39 11.50
CA ARG A 244 -14.32 12.16 10.05
C ARG A 244 -13.93 10.72 9.70
N GLN A 245 -12.84 10.24 10.27
CA GLN A 245 -12.40 8.85 10.08
C GLN A 245 -13.43 7.87 10.63
N LYS A 246 -14.04 8.18 11.76
CA LYS A 246 -15.14 7.38 12.34
C LYS A 246 -16.32 7.26 11.38
N GLU A 247 -16.76 8.39 10.82
CA GLU A 247 -17.87 8.39 9.84
C GLU A 247 -17.53 7.54 8.60
N ILE A 248 -16.31 7.65 8.09
CA ILE A 248 -15.83 6.85 6.94
C ILE A 248 -15.84 5.36 7.32
N ALA A 249 -15.32 4.99 8.47
CA ALA A 249 -15.25 3.59 8.96
C ALA A 249 -16.66 3.01 9.12
N CYS A 250 -17.59 3.75 9.72
CA CYS A 250 -18.99 3.31 9.88
C CYS A 250 -19.66 3.07 8.53
N ARG A 251 -19.53 4.00 7.58
CA ARG A 251 -20.10 3.86 6.24
C ARG A 251 -19.46 2.68 5.48
N TYR A 252 -18.16 2.50 5.64
CA TYR A 252 -17.42 1.42 4.99
C TYR A 252 -17.88 0.06 5.53
N LEU A 253 -17.90 -0.11 6.85
CA LEU A 253 -18.36 -1.36 7.49
C LEU A 253 -19.79 -1.69 7.08
N HIS A 254 -20.68 -0.70 7.12
CA HIS A 254 -22.08 -0.88 6.70
C HIS A 254 -22.16 -1.36 5.25
N SER A 255 -21.39 -0.75 4.34
CA SER A 255 -21.39 -1.11 2.91
C SER A 255 -20.88 -2.54 2.68
N LEU A 256 -19.84 -2.97 3.44
CA LEU A 256 -19.30 -4.34 3.36
C LEU A 256 -20.32 -5.36 3.85
N ILE A 257 -20.95 -5.10 5.00
CA ILE A 257 -21.99 -5.98 5.56
C ILE A 257 -23.15 -6.12 4.56
N GLN A 258 -23.64 -5.01 4.01
CA GLN A 258 -24.71 -5.05 3.00
C GLN A 258 -24.30 -5.82 1.73
N HIS A 259 -23.06 -5.62 1.28
CA HIS A 259 -22.54 -6.30 0.08
C HIS A 259 -22.51 -7.82 0.29
N TYR A 260 -21.90 -8.26 1.38
CA TYR A 260 -21.77 -9.71 1.65
C TYR A 260 -23.11 -10.35 2.06
N ALA A 261 -24.01 -9.62 2.70
CA ALA A 261 -25.37 -10.12 2.98
C ALA A 261 -26.11 -10.46 1.67
N ARG A 262 -26.09 -9.56 0.69
CA ARG A 262 -26.69 -9.82 -0.64
C ARG A 262 -26.03 -11.01 -1.35
N MET A 263 -24.76 -11.19 -1.22
CA MET A 263 -24.09 -12.36 -1.77
C MET A 263 -24.43 -13.66 -1.05
N UNK A 264 -24.55 -13.51 0.16
CA UNK A 264 -24.87 -14.49 0.82
C UNK A 264 -26.06 -14.94 0.47
N GLU A 265 -27.21 -14.21 0.28
CA GLU A 265 -28.57 -14.54 -0.18
C GLU A 265 -28.57 -15.29 -1.52
N SER A 266 -27.60 -15.02 -2.38
CA SER A 266 -27.42 -15.71 -3.66
C SER A 266 -26.70 -17.08 -3.55
N GLY A 267 -26.44 -17.55 -2.33
CA GLY A 267 -25.91 -18.90 -2.07
C GLY A 267 -24.38 -19.03 -1.98
N SER A 268 -23.66 -17.91 -1.81
CA SER A 268 -22.19 -17.96 -1.68
C SER A 268 -21.76 -18.26 -0.24
N GLU A 269 -21.22 -19.43 0.03
CA GLU A 269 -20.66 -19.81 1.35
C GLU A 269 -19.46 -18.92 1.74
N ASP A 270 -18.60 -18.58 0.77
CA ASP A 270 -17.47 -17.67 0.95
C ASP A 270 -17.94 -16.28 1.42
N ALA A 271 -19.07 -15.80 0.85
CA ALA A 271 -19.66 -14.52 1.28
C ALA A 271 -20.21 -14.59 2.70
N LEU A 272 -20.74 -15.73 3.13
CA LEU A 272 -21.25 -15.93 4.49
C LEU A 272 -20.09 -15.84 5.52
N GLN A 273 -18.95 -16.44 5.21
CA GLN A 273 -17.75 -16.34 6.06
C GLN A 273 -17.31 -14.88 6.21
N LYS A 274 -17.22 -14.16 5.10
CA LYS A 274 -16.84 -12.72 5.07
C LYS A 274 -17.86 -11.87 5.85
N LEU A 275 -19.16 -12.14 5.65
CA LEU A 275 -20.23 -11.45 6.37
C LEU A 275 -20.07 -11.58 7.89
N LYS A 276 -19.90 -12.80 8.38
CA LYS A 276 -19.70 -13.07 9.81
C LYS A 276 -18.48 -12.34 10.35
N ALA A 277 -17.38 -12.34 9.60
CA ALA A 277 -16.16 -11.67 9.99
C ALA A 277 -16.38 -10.14 10.16
N TYR A 278 -17.07 -9.50 9.21
CA TYR A 278 -17.35 -8.06 9.30
C TYR A 278 -18.42 -7.72 10.34
N GLN A 279 -19.39 -8.60 10.58
CA GLN A 279 -20.41 -8.42 11.63
C GLN A 279 -19.80 -8.43 13.04
N GLY A 280 -18.66 -9.08 13.21
CA GLY A 280 -17.92 -9.11 14.47
C GLY A 280 -17.08 -7.86 14.75
N ILE A 281 -17.01 -6.91 13.81
CA ILE A 281 -16.16 -5.72 13.97
C ILE A 281 -16.83 -4.69 14.87
N ALA A 282 -16.07 -4.21 15.87
CA ALA A 282 -16.40 -3.04 16.67
C ALA A 282 -15.49 -1.87 16.27
N ILE A 283 -16.04 -0.67 16.17
CA ILE A 283 -15.26 0.54 15.86
C ILE A 283 -14.86 1.18 17.21
N HIS A 284 -13.56 1.24 17.47
CA HIS A 284 -12.98 1.73 18.72
C HIS A 284 -12.35 3.10 18.51
N GLU A 285 -12.83 4.10 19.22
CA GLU A 285 -12.31 5.47 19.15
C GLU A 285 -10.96 5.58 19.87
N ARG A 286 -10.01 6.27 19.24
CA ARG A 286 -8.66 6.54 19.78
C ARG A 286 -8.47 8.03 20.17
N TYR A 287 -9.57 8.77 20.45
CA TYR A 287 -9.48 10.19 20.82
C TYR A 287 -10.14 10.48 22.17
#